data_555378e875b98c8e047f5fb0f1cabe14
#
_entry.id   555378e875b98c8e047f5fb0f1cabe14
#
_cell.length_a   1.000
_cell.length_b   1.000
_cell.length_c   1.000
_cell.angle_alpha   90.00
_cell.angle_beta   90.00
_cell.angle_gamma   90.00
#
_symmetry.space_group_name_H-M   'P 1'
#
loop_
_entity.id
_entity.type
_entity.pdbx_description
1 polymer ?
#
loop_
_entity_poly.entity_id
_entity_poly.type
_entity_poly.pdbx_seq_one_letter_code
_entity_poly.pdbx_strand_id
1 'polypeptide(L)'
;MNQRNRRYGYVRVSTKEQNEDRQLLAMQQVGIPAACLFTDKQSGKDFDRPAYRRLLHVLREGDILVVKSIDRLGRDYEEIIEQWRCITKEIKADIKVIDMPLLDTRIMQDDAASALLSGLMLQILSYAAQAERDNLKQRQAEGITEAKARGVRFGRQKMWLPSEFPEVVQQWREKEISCQQALQTLGMGRTSFYRKIKEPVLAFKTGSFELQNLLF
;
A
#
# COMPACT_ATOMS: atom_id res chain seq x y z
N MET A 1 -10.62 11.47 -41.42
CA MET A 1 -11.34 11.03 -40.21
C MET A 1 -10.80 11.83 -39.02
N ASN A 2 -11.65 12.66 -38.43
CA ASN A 2 -11.25 13.53 -37.31
C ASN A 2 -10.96 12.64 -36.08
N GLN A 3 -9.71 12.30 -35.82
CA GLN A 3 -9.32 11.64 -34.58
C GLN A 3 -9.62 12.62 -33.44
N ARG A 4 -10.71 12.38 -32.72
CA ARG A 4 -11.01 13.10 -31.48
C ARG A 4 -10.01 12.59 -30.45
N ASN A 5 -8.93 13.31 -30.21
CA ASN A 5 -7.98 13.08 -29.13
C ASN A 5 -8.75 13.14 -27.81
N ARG A 6 -9.12 11.99 -27.26
CA ARG A 6 -9.83 11.91 -25.99
C ARG A 6 -8.85 12.14 -24.85
N ARG A 7 -9.34 12.77 -23.80
CA ARG A 7 -8.56 12.97 -22.58
C ARG A 7 -9.07 12.04 -21.51
N TYR A 8 -8.16 11.29 -20.92
CA TYR A 8 -8.45 10.38 -19.81
C TYR A 8 -7.66 10.83 -18.58
N GLY A 9 -8.27 10.77 -17.41
CA GLY A 9 -7.62 11.06 -16.14
C GLY A 9 -7.37 9.78 -15.36
N TYR A 10 -6.21 9.66 -14.74
CA TYR A 10 -5.93 8.59 -13.80
C TYR A 10 -5.62 9.16 -12.42
N VAL A 11 -6.33 8.62 -11.42
CA VAL A 11 -6.22 8.98 -10.00
C VAL A 11 -5.88 7.72 -9.20
N ARG A 12 -4.88 7.83 -8.37
CA ARG A 12 -4.50 6.77 -7.44
C ARG A 12 -4.45 7.33 -6.03
N VAL A 13 -5.25 6.75 -5.12
CA VAL A 13 -5.34 7.18 -3.73
C VAL A 13 -4.96 6.03 -2.80
N SER A 14 -4.20 6.34 -1.77
CA SER A 14 -4.08 5.51 -0.59
C SER A 14 -5.29 5.77 0.32
N THR A 15 -5.63 4.87 1.22
CA THR A 15 -6.83 4.87 2.09
C THR A 15 -7.10 6.15 2.92
N LYS A 16 -6.32 7.22 2.78
CA LYS A 16 -6.56 8.52 3.42
C LYS A 16 -7.31 9.45 2.46
N GLU A 17 -8.54 9.74 2.78
CA GLU A 17 -9.51 10.56 2.02
C GLU A 17 -9.00 11.93 1.55
N GLN A 18 -8.11 12.58 2.29
CA GLN A 18 -7.62 13.93 1.97
C GLN A 18 -6.84 14.07 0.64
N ASN A 19 -6.31 12.99 0.07
CA ASN A 19 -5.55 13.05 -1.18
C ASN A 19 -6.39 12.78 -2.43
N GLU A 20 -7.57 12.19 -2.30
CA GLU A 20 -8.49 11.93 -3.40
C GLU A 20 -9.05 13.24 -3.94
N ASP A 21 -9.62 14.07 -3.08
CA ASP A 21 -10.28 15.33 -3.46
C ASP A 21 -9.35 16.27 -4.22
N ARG A 22 -8.09 16.37 -3.79
CA ARG A 22 -7.08 17.21 -4.47
C ARG A 22 -6.77 16.72 -5.89
N GLN A 23 -6.74 15.40 -6.11
CA GLN A 23 -6.48 14.85 -7.43
C GLN A 23 -7.72 15.02 -8.32
N LEU A 24 -8.91 14.74 -7.80
CA LEU A 24 -10.17 14.92 -8.51
C LEU A 24 -10.37 16.39 -8.92
N LEU A 25 -10.13 17.31 -8.03
CA LEU A 25 -10.20 18.75 -8.31
C LEU A 25 -9.22 19.16 -9.42
N ALA A 26 -7.98 18.67 -9.37
CA ALA A 26 -7.00 18.93 -10.41
C ALA A 26 -7.45 18.37 -11.79
N MET A 27 -8.07 17.19 -11.83
CA MET A 27 -8.63 16.61 -13.06
C MET A 27 -9.78 17.44 -13.60
N GLN A 28 -10.68 17.93 -12.74
CA GLN A 28 -11.76 18.82 -13.11
C GLN A 28 -11.25 20.14 -13.69
N GLN A 29 -10.23 20.75 -13.06
CA GLN A 29 -9.62 22.00 -13.54
C GLN A 29 -9.03 21.88 -14.94
N VAL A 30 -8.46 20.72 -15.30
CA VAL A 30 -7.97 20.45 -16.65
C VAL A 30 -9.05 19.94 -17.61
N GLY A 31 -10.32 19.90 -17.17
CA GLY A 31 -11.47 19.57 -18.02
C GLY A 31 -11.59 18.09 -18.36
N ILE A 32 -11.20 17.19 -17.47
CA ILE A 32 -11.42 15.73 -17.66
C ILE A 32 -12.86 15.40 -17.27
N PRO A 33 -13.67 14.84 -18.20
CA PRO A 33 -15.04 14.40 -17.89
C PRO A 33 -15.02 13.25 -16.87
N ALA A 34 -16.01 13.19 -15.98
CA ALA A 34 -16.12 12.10 -15.01
C ALA A 34 -16.17 10.69 -15.65
N ALA A 35 -16.78 10.58 -16.84
CA ALA A 35 -16.83 9.33 -17.60
C ALA A 35 -15.44 8.87 -18.14
N CYS A 36 -14.46 9.78 -18.19
CA CYS A 36 -13.09 9.51 -18.64
C CYS A 36 -12.10 9.44 -17.48
N LEU A 37 -12.60 9.39 -16.24
CA LEU A 37 -11.76 9.34 -15.04
C LEU A 37 -11.68 7.91 -14.51
N PHE A 38 -10.46 7.43 -14.33
CA PHE A 38 -10.15 6.10 -13.78
C PHE A 38 -9.51 6.25 -12.42
N THR A 39 -10.09 5.60 -11.41
CA THR A 39 -9.62 5.73 -10.03
C THR A 39 -9.34 4.36 -9.43
N ASP A 40 -8.13 4.18 -8.87
CA ASP A 40 -7.76 3.05 -8.04
C ASP A 40 -7.61 3.50 -6.59
N LYS A 41 -8.32 2.82 -5.69
CA LYS A 41 -8.22 3.00 -4.24
C LYS A 41 -7.43 1.82 -3.67
N GLN A 42 -6.27 2.09 -3.06
CA GLN A 42 -5.41 1.03 -2.56
C GLN A 42 -4.90 1.24 -1.14
N SER A 43 -4.97 0.17 -0.35
CA SER A 43 -4.22 0.02 0.90
C SER A 43 -2.84 -0.61 0.61
N GLY A 44 -1.83 0.06 1.00
CA GLY A 44 -0.38 -0.13 1.11
C GLY A 44 0.35 -1.40 0.65
N LYS A 45 -0.26 -2.54 0.38
CA LYS A 45 0.46 -3.78 0.05
C LYS A 45 0.10 -4.42 -1.29
N ASP A 46 -1.12 -4.26 -1.77
CA ASP A 46 -1.53 -4.87 -3.04
C ASP A 46 -1.44 -3.88 -4.19
N PHE A 47 -0.73 -4.29 -5.24
CA PHE A 47 -0.53 -3.49 -6.44
C PHE A 47 -1.51 -3.90 -7.54
N ASP A 48 -2.68 -4.31 -7.17
CA ASP A 48 -3.74 -4.53 -8.14
C ASP A 48 -4.33 -3.17 -8.55
N ARG A 49 -4.15 -2.79 -9.82
CA ARG A 49 -4.65 -1.55 -10.43
C ARG A 49 -5.71 -1.85 -11.48
N PRO A 50 -6.89 -2.31 -11.09
CA PRO A 50 -7.91 -2.72 -12.07
C PRO A 50 -8.38 -1.55 -12.93
N ALA A 51 -8.50 -0.33 -12.38
CA ALA A 51 -8.87 0.84 -13.16
C ALA A 51 -7.77 1.27 -14.13
N TYR A 52 -6.52 1.21 -13.71
CA TYR A 52 -5.38 1.50 -14.59
C TYR A 52 -5.28 0.51 -15.75
N ARG A 53 -5.44 -0.78 -15.49
CA ARG A 53 -5.45 -1.79 -16.55
C ARG A 53 -6.58 -1.53 -17.55
N ARG A 54 -7.79 -1.23 -17.08
CA ARG A 54 -8.90 -0.86 -17.96
C ARG A 54 -8.59 0.39 -18.78
N LEU A 55 -7.94 1.38 -18.17
CA LEU A 55 -7.50 2.59 -18.85
C LEU A 55 -6.54 2.26 -20.00
N LEU A 56 -5.52 1.44 -19.79
CA LEU A 56 -4.58 1.03 -20.83
C LEU A 56 -5.28 0.31 -21.99
N HIS A 57 -6.32 -0.49 -21.72
CA HIS A 57 -7.11 -1.15 -22.76
C HIS A 57 -8.00 -0.19 -23.56
N VAL A 58 -8.37 0.95 -22.99
CA VAL A 58 -9.23 1.94 -23.64
C VAL A 58 -8.42 2.97 -24.43
N LEU A 59 -7.22 3.30 -23.96
CA LEU A 59 -6.31 4.25 -24.62
C LEU A 59 -6.01 3.83 -26.07
N ARG A 60 -5.99 4.82 -26.96
CA ARG A 60 -5.68 4.67 -28.39
C ARG A 60 -4.63 5.71 -28.80
N GLU A 61 -4.03 5.48 -29.96
CA GLU A 61 -3.10 6.42 -30.58
C GLU A 61 -3.74 7.83 -30.67
N GLY A 62 -2.99 8.84 -30.21
CA GLY A 62 -3.42 10.23 -30.14
C GLY A 62 -4.31 10.62 -28.97
N ASP A 63 -4.71 9.67 -28.11
CA ASP A 63 -5.37 10.00 -26.85
C ASP A 63 -4.38 10.61 -25.85
N ILE A 64 -4.88 11.26 -24.81
CA ILE A 64 -4.07 11.94 -23.79
C ILE A 64 -4.39 11.35 -22.43
N LEU A 65 -3.39 10.75 -21.78
CA LEU A 65 -3.47 10.39 -20.38
C LEU A 65 -3.01 11.56 -19.50
N VAL A 66 -3.88 12.01 -18.61
CA VAL A 66 -3.58 13.06 -17.64
C VAL A 66 -3.41 12.43 -16.26
N VAL A 67 -2.28 12.70 -15.63
CA VAL A 67 -1.99 12.34 -14.24
C VAL A 67 -1.63 13.59 -13.44
N LYS A 68 -1.93 13.61 -12.15
CA LYS A 68 -1.55 14.75 -11.31
C LYS A 68 -0.04 14.83 -11.14
N SER A 69 0.58 13.72 -10.78
CA SER A 69 2.02 13.59 -10.53
C SER A 69 2.55 12.29 -11.11
N ILE A 70 3.85 12.25 -11.40
CA ILE A 70 4.48 11.11 -12.09
C ILE A 70 4.44 9.81 -11.29
N ASP A 71 4.44 9.89 -9.96
CA ASP A 71 4.35 8.75 -9.05
C ASP A 71 2.99 8.02 -9.12
N ARG A 72 2.02 8.57 -9.87
CA ARG A 72 0.77 7.86 -10.16
C ARG A 72 0.98 6.75 -11.17
N LEU A 73 1.97 6.85 -12.05
CA LEU A 73 2.27 5.85 -13.07
C LEU A 73 2.95 4.62 -12.51
N GLY A 74 3.82 4.77 -11.49
CA GLY A 74 4.58 3.66 -10.92
C GLY A 74 4.86 3.80 -9.43
N ARG A 75 5.38 2.73 -8.81
CA ARG A 75 5.84 2.72 -7.42
C ARG A 75 7.30 3.09 -7.30
N ASP A 76 8.08 2.72 -8.29
CA ASP A 76 9.51 2.91 -8.36
C ASP A 76 9.91 3.46 -9.72
N TYR A 77 11.19 3.72 -9.86
CA TYR A 77 11.76 4.27 -11.07
C TYR A 77 11.51 3.37 -12.29
N GLU A 78 11.76 2.09 -12.16
CA GLU A 78 11.68 1.14 -13.29
C GLU A 78 10.24 1.04 -13.81
N GLU A 79 9.27 0.91 -12.90
CA GLU A 79 7.87 0.85 -13.26
C GLU A 79 7.37 2.15 -13.92
N ILE A 80 7.78 3.32 -13.42
CA ILE A 80 7.42 4.60 -14.04
C ILE A 80 7.93 4.67 -15.49
N ILE A 81 9.19 4.30 -15.73
CA ILE A 81 9.79 4.31 -17.08
C ILE A 81 9.08 3.31 -17.99
N GLU A 82 8.79 2.11 -17.50
CA GLU A 82 8.09 1.08 -18.27
C GLU A 82 6.69 1.55 -18.68
N GLN A 83 5.91 2.09 -17.74
CA GLN A 83 4.57 2.61 -18.03
C GLN A 83 4.62 3.80 -18.99
N TRP A 84 5.58 4.70 -18.82
CA TRP A 84 5.79 5.81 -19.73
C TRP A 84 6.07 5.32 -21.15
N ARG A 85 6.98 4.35 -21.30
CA ARG A 85 7.31 3.74 -22.57
C ARG A 85 6.11 3.03 -23.21
N CYS A 86 5.39 2.23 -22.43
CA CYS A 86 4.19 1.52 -22.89
C CYS A 86 3.17 2.52 -23.47
N ILE A 87 2.86 3.59 -22.74
CA ILE A 87 1.87 4.57 -23.18
C ILE A 87 2.35 5.34 -24.40
N THR A 88 3.59 5.85 -24.38
CA THR A 88 4.08 6.76 -25.45
C THR A 88 4.59 6.06 -26.69
N LYS A 89 5.16 4.84 -26.57
CA LYS A 89 5.77 4.13 -27.69
C LYS A 89 4.91 2.98 -28.22
N GLU A 90 4.26 2.22 -27.34
CA GLU A 90 3.47 1.06 -27.75
C GLU A 90 2.04 1.45 -28.09
N ILE A 91 1.36 2.20 -27.19
CA ILE A 91 -0.03 2.69 -27.43
C ILE A 91 0.00 3.92 -28.34
N LYS A 92 1.09 4.70 -28.33
CA LYS A 92 1.23 6.00 -29.01
C LYS A 92 0.24 7.03 -28.53
N ALA A 93 -0.08 7.00 -27.24
CA ALA A 93 -0.87 8.02 -26.55
C ALA A 93 0.05 9.03 -25.89
N ASP A 94 -0.45 10.24 -25.70
CA ASP A 94 0.26 11.30 -25.01
C ASP A 94 0.09 11.22 -23.50
N ILE A 95 1.07 11.74 -22.77
CA ILE A 95 1.02 11.89 -21.32
C ILE A 95 1.15 13.37 -20.96
N LYS A 96 0.32 13.81 -20.03
CA LYS A 96 0.41 15.12 -19.39
C LYS A 96 0.45 14.96 -17.88
N VAL A 97 1.51 15.49 -17.26
CA VAL A 97 1.66 15.55 -15.80
C VAL A 97 1.31 16.96 -15.32
N ILE A 98 0.26 17.09 -14.49
CA ILE A 98 -0.26 18.42 -14.09
C ILE A 98 0.77 19.19 -13.27
N ASP A 99 1.38 18.53 -12.27
CA ASP A 99 2.34 19.18 -11.37
C ASP A 99 3.70 19.46 -12.05
N MET A 100 3.91 18.94 -13.27
CA MET A 100 5.14 19.09 -14.05
C MET A 100 4.84 19.35 -15.52
N PRO A 101 4.53 20.60 -15.89
CA PRO A 101 4.12 20.94 -17.28
C PRO A 101 5.17 20.59 -18.34
N LEU A 102 6.45 20.48 -17.97
CA LEU A 102 7.52 20.05 -18.86
C LEU A 102 7.39 18.56 -19.25
N LEU A 103 6.64 17.76 -18.52
CA LEU A 103 6.32 16.38 -18.85
C LEU A 103 4.96 16.27 -19.58
N ASP A 104 4.81 17.08 -20.63
CA ASP A 104 3.70 16.99 -21.58
C ASP A 104 4.27 16.53 -22.93
N THR A 105 4.00 15.26 -23.29
CA THR A 105 4.60 14.65 -24.49
C THR A 105 4.20 15.33 -25.80
N ARG A 106 3.09 16.06 -25.80
CA ARG A 106 2.62 16.81 -26.98
C ARG A 106 3.55 17.97 -27.34
N ILE A 107 4.18 18.58 -26.30
CA ILE A 107 5.11 19.70 -26.50
C ILE A 107 6.45 19.16 -27.03
N MET A 108 6.71 17.86 -26.81
CA MET A 108 8.00 17.22 -27.12
C MET A 108 8.12 16.70 -28.56
N GLN A 109 7.03 16.72 -29.32
CA GLN A 109 7.01 16.12 -30.67
C GLN A 109 7.70 16.97 -31.73
N ASP A 110 7.85 18.28 -31.48
CA ASP A 110 8.30 19.23 -32.50
C ASP A 110 9.82 19.41 -32.57
N ASP A 111 10.60 18.93 -31.59
CA ASP A 111 12.07 19.08 -31.58
C ASP A 111 12.76 17.91 -30.87
N ALA A 112 13.79 17.34 -31.55
CA ALA A 112 14.59 16.25 -31.00
C ALA A 112 15.30 16.62 -29.68
N ALA A 113 15.69 17.89 -29.52
CA ALA A 113 16.30 18.38 -28.29
C ALA A 113 15.29 18.39 -27.14
N SER A 114 14.04 18.78 -27.37
CA SER A 114 12.95 18.73 -26.39
C SER A 114 12.65 17.30 -25.95
N ALA A 115 12.63 16.35 -26.88
CA ALA A 115 12.43 14.93 -26.57
C ALA A 115 13.57 14.36 -25.70
N LEU A 116 14.82 14.74 -25.97
CA LEU A 116 15.98 14.33 -25.18
C LEU A 116 15.94 14.94 -23.77
N LEU A 117 15.68 16.24 -23.66
CA LEU A 117 15.57 16.95 -22.37
C LEU A 117 14.47 16.33 -21.50
N SER A 118 13.37 15.99 -22.08
CA SER A 118 12.24 15.37 -21.36
C SER A 118 12.55 13.96 -20.90
N GLY A 119 13.27 13.18 -21.70
CA GLY A 119 13.79 11.88 -21.30
C GLY A 119 14.74 11.99 -20.09
N LEU A 120 15.66 12.95 -20.13
CA LEU A 120 16.58 13.22 -19.01
C LEU A 120 15.84 13.72 -17.77
N MET A 121 14.87 14.64 -17.93
CA MET A 121 14.02 15.12 -16.84
C MET A 121 13.26 13.97 -16.19
N LEU A 122 12.66 13.09 -16.99
CA LEU A 122 11.96 11.91 -16.50
C LEU A 122 12.89 11.03 -15.65
N GLN A 123 14.11 10.78 -16.10
CA GLN A 123 15.11 10.00 -15.37
C GLN A 123 15.49 10.68 -14.05
N ILE A 124 15.77 11.97 -14.05
CA ILE A 124 16.17 12.73 -12.86
C ILE A 124 15.03 12.73 -11.83
N LEU A 125 13.79 13.01 -12.26
CA LEU A 125 12.65 13.09 -11.37
C LEU A 125 12.27 11.71 -10.79
N SER A 126 12.36 10.67 -11.61
CA SER A 126 12.11 9.31 -11.14
C SER A 126 13.18 8.86 -10.14
N TYR A 127 14.44 9.19 -10.40
CA TYR A 127 15.54 8.94 -9.46
C TYR A 127 15.35 9.72 -8.14
N ALA A 128 15.00 11.00 -8.23
CA ALA A 128 14.73 11.82 -7.02
C ALA A 128 13.56 11.26 -6.20
N ALA A 129 12.48 10.81 -6.85
CA ALA A 129 11.36 10.18 -6.17
C ALA A 129 11.76 8.85 -5.49
N GLN A 130 12.64 8.08 -6.09
CA GLN A 130 13.17 6.85 -5.49
C GLN A 130 14.07 7.17 -4.28
N ALA A 131 14.99 8.12 -4.42
CA ALA A 131 15.87 8.54 -3.34
C ALA A 131 15.09 9.06 -2.12
N GLU A 132 14.02 9.83 -2.34
CA GLU A 132 13.14 10.30 -1.27
C GLU A 132 12.47 9.13 -0.51
N ARG A 133 11.98 8.12 -1.25
CA ARG A 133 11.38 6.92 -0.63
C ARG A 133 12.40 6.14 0.20
N ASP A 134 13.60 5.97 -0.29
CA ASP A 134 14.63 5.22 0.41
C ASP A 134 15.08 5.98 1.67
N ASN A 135 15.19 7.30 1.61
CA ASN A 135 15.43 8.15 2.76
C ASN A 135 14.30 8.05 3.80
N LEU A 136 13.04 8.04 3.38
CA LEU A 136 11.90 7.85 4.28
C LEU A 136 11.92 6.50 4.97
N LYS A 137 12.20 5.41 4.22
CA LYS A 137 12.34 4.06 4.80
C LYS A 137 13.48 3.97 5.80
N GLN A 138 14.62 4.59 5.48
CA GLN A 138 15.77 4.63 6.37
C GLN A 138 15.44 5.37 7.67
N ARG A 139 14.88 6.58 7.60
CA ARG A 139 14.45 7.35 8.79
C ARG A 139 13.43 6.58 9.62
N GLN A 140 12.50 5.88 8.97
CA GLN A 140 11.53 5.03 9.67
C GLN A 140 12.22 3.86 10.38
N ALA A 141 13.18 3.20 9.74
CA ALA A 141 13.94 2.09 10.36
C ALA A 141 14.76 2.57 11.56
N GLU A 142 15.44 3.71 11.43
CA GLU A 142 16.19 4.37 12.50
C GLU A 142 15.26 4.72 13.67
N GLY A 143 14.13 5.37 13.41
CA GLY A 143 13.14 5.72 14.43
C GLY A 143 12.55 4.49 15.15
N ILE A 144 12.31 3.38 14.44
CA ILE A 144 11.87 2.11 15.03
C ILE A 144 12.94 1.53 15.92
N THR A 145 14.21 1.58 15.50
CA THR A 145 15.35 1.09 16.27
C THR A 145 15.52 1.86 17.57
N GLU A 146 15.49 3.19 17.52
CA GLU A 146 15.55 4.04 18.70
C GLU A 146 14.36 3.83 19.64
N ALA A 147 13.15 3.72 19.10
CA ALA A 147 11.96 3.47 19.90
C ALA A 147 12.01 2.10 20.58
N LYS A 148 12.54 1.06 19.91
CA LYS A 148 12.80 -0.25 20.53
C LYS A 148 13.84 -0.18 21.64
N ALA A 149 14.91 0.59 21.47
CA ALA A 149 15.93 0.82 22.49
C ALA A 149 15.34 1.51 23.74
N ARG A 150 14.35 2.38 23.56
CA ARG A 150 13.57 3.01 24.65
C ARG A 150 12.48 2.12 25.24
N GLY A 151 12.39 0.85 24.82
CA GLY A 151 11.42 -0.12 25.34
C GLY A 151 10.03 -0.06 24.69
N VAL A 152 9.83 0.74 23.63
CA VAL A 152 8.57 0.79 22.89
C VAL A 152 8.37 -0.53 22.13
N ARG A 153 7.26 -1.19 22.37
CA ARG A 153 6.90 -2.43 21.69
C ARG A 153 6.07 -2.11 20.44
N PHE A 154 6.52 -2.64 19.32
CA PHE A 154 5.81 -2.57 18.05
C PHE A 154 5.07 -3.88 17.78
N GLY A 155 4.03 -3.80 16.97
CA GLY A 155 3.23 -4.94 16.57
C GLY A 155 1.90 -5.04 17.34
N ARG A 156 1.22 -6.17 17.17
CA ARG A 156 -0.06 -6.42 17.84
C ARG A 156 0.16 -6.55 19.34
N GLN A 157 -0.64 -5.85 20.14
CA GLN A 157 -0.62 -5.99 21.59
C GLN A 157 -0.79 -7.47 21.98
N LYS A 158 0.01 -7.90 22.98
CA LYS A 158 -0.18 -9.24 23.54
C LYS A 158 -1.57 -9.32 24.17
N MET A 159 -2.30 -10.36 23.80
CA MET A 159 -3.58 -10.65 24.45
C MET A 159 -3.32 -10.98 25.91
N TRP A 160 -3.92 -10.26 26.82
CA TRP A 160 -3.95 -10.59 28.23
C TRP A 160 -4.79 -11.85 28.41
N LEU A 161 -4.27 -12.83 29.13
CA LEU A 161 -5.01 -14.02 29.50
C LEU A 161 -5.84 -13.70 30.75
N PRO A 162 -7.13 -14.12 30.79
CA PRO A 162 -7.90 -14.04 32.01
C PRO A 162 -7.21 -14.80 33.15
N SER A 163 -7.44 -14.37 34.39
CA SER A 163 -6.88 -15.03 35.59
C SER A 163 -7.30 -16.49 35.69
N GLU A 164 -8.51 -16.79 35.22
CA GLU A 164 -9.10 -18.12 35.24
C GLU A 164 -8.56 -19.05 34.14
N PHE A 165 -7.70 -18.55 33.24
CA PHE A 165 -7.19 -19.32 32.10
C PHE A 165 -6.56 -20.65 32.50
N PRO A 166 -5.68 -20.74 33.54
CA PRO A 166 -5.07 -22.01 33.93
C PRO A 166 -6.10 -23.02 34.42
N GLU A 167 -7.06 -22.59 35.24
CA GLU A 167 -8.09 -23.43 35.82
C GLU A 167 -9.03 -23.98 34.76
N VAL A 168 -9.50 -23.12 33.86
CA VAL A 168 -10.38 -23.49 32.75
C VAL A 168 -9.67 -24.45 31.77
N VAL A 169 -8.37 -24.25 31.52
CA VAL A 169 -7.59 -25.19 30.69
C VAL A 169 -7.44 -26.55 31.37
N GLN A 170 -7.28 -26.58 32.70
CA GLN A 170 -7.19 -27.83 33.46
C GLN A 170 -8.51 -28.59 33.38
N GLN A 171 -9.66 -27.97 33.73
CA GLN A 171 -11.00 -28.56 33.64
C GLN A 171 -11.30 -29.09 32.22
N TRP A 172 -10.87 -28.34 31.18
CA TRP A 172 -11.03 -28.82 29.81
C TRP A 172 -10.17 -30.06 29.51
N ARG A 173 -8.92 -30.11 30.02
CA ARG A 173 -8.05 -31.29 29.86
C ARG A 173 -8.58 -32.51 30.58
N GLU A 174 -9.15 -32.34 31.75
CA GLU A 174 -9.78 -33.36 32.59
C GLU A 174 -11.17 -33.77 32.05
N LYS A 175 -11.62 -33.14 30.94
CA LYS A 175 -12.92 -33.37 30.29
C LYS A 175 -14.12 -33.02 31.17
N GLU A 176 -13.94 -32.21 32.20
CA GLU A 176 -15.04 -31.70 33.04
C GLU A 176 -15.90 -30.70 32.30
N ILE A 177 -15.30 -29.91 31.41
CA ILE A 177 -15.98 -28.93 30.56
C ILE A 177 -15.67 -29.19 29.09
N SER A 178 -16.63 -28.85 28.23
CA SER A 178 -16.44 -28.90 26.78
C SER A 178 -15.58 -27.74 26.28
N CYS A 179 -14.95 -27.90 25.10
CA CYS A 179 -14.21 -26.82 24.47
C CYS A 179 -15.07 -25.53 24.28
N GLN A 180 -16.36 -25.71 23.97
CA GLN A 180 -17.25 -24.58 23.77
C GLN A 180 -17.48 -23.81 25.07
N GLN A 181 -17.67 -24.50 26.18
CA GLN A 181 -17.80 -23.89 27.52
C GLN A 181 -16.50 -23.15 27.91
N ALA A 182 -15.34 -23.79 27.74
CA ALA A 182 -14.06 -23.14 28.00
C ALA A 182 -13.87 -21.84 27.20
N LEU A 183 -14.24 -21.83 25.91
CA LEU A 183 -14.16 -20.63 25.07
C LEU A 183 -15.13 -19.53 25.52
N GLN A 184 -16.34 -19.90 25.96
CA GLN A 184 -17.33 -18.95 26.48
C GLN A 184 -16.86 -18.33 27.79
N THR A 185 -16.39 -19.14 28.74
CA THR A 185 -15.86 -18.67 30.03
C THR A 185 -14.70 -17.70 29.86
N LEU A 186 -13.79 -18.00 28.94
CA LEU A 186 -12.59 -17.19 28.69
C LEU A 186 -12.82 -16.00 27.73
N GLY A 187 -13.98 -15.90 27.10
CA GLY A 187 -14.25 -14.88 26.07
C GLY A 187 -13.28 -14.92 24.91
N MET A 188 -12.73 -16.11 24.56
CA MET A 188 -11.66 -16.28 23.58
C MET A 188 -12.15 -17.01 22.33
N GLY A 189 -11.59 -16.65 21.17
CA GLY A 189 -11.77 -17.42 19.94
C GLY A 189 -10.94 -18.70 19.95
N ARG A 190 -11.46 -19.78 19.31
CA ARG A 190 -10.88 -21.12 19.25
C ARG A 190 -9.40 -21.12 18.86
N THR A 191 -9.04 -20.41 17.80
CA THR A 191 -7.66 -20.30 17.31
C THR A 191 -6.71 -19.69 18.36
N SER A 192 -7.18 -18.67 19.09
CA SER A 192 -6.39 -18.01 20.15
C SER A 192 -6.18 -18.94 21.34
N PHE A 193 -7.22 -19.68 21.72
CA PHE A 193 -7.19 -20.65 22.81
C PHE A 193 -6.15 -21.74 22.56
N TYR A 194 -6.23 -22.44 21.42
CA TYR A 194 -5.27 -23.50 21.09
C TYR A 194 -3.83 -22.99 20.91
N ARG A 195 -3.66 -21.78 20.37
CA ARG A 195 -2.33 -21.18 20.27
C ARG A 195 -1.74 -20.93 21.66
N LYS A 196 -2.55 -20.44 22.60
CA LYS A 196 -2.10 -20.13 23.96
C LYS A 196 -1.77 -21.39 24.78
N ILE A 197 -2.48 -22.48 24.56
CA ILE A 197 -2.16 -23.78 25.19
C ILE A 197 -0.84 -24.34 24.67
N LYS A 198 -0.50 -24.09 23.38
CA LYS A 198 0.76 -24.59 22.78
C LYS A 198 1.96 -23.71 23.08
N GLU A 199 1.77 -22.46 23.48
CA GLU A 199 2.88 -21.61 23.93
C GLU A 199 3.44 -22.22 25.21
N PRO A 200 4.75 -22.55 25.30
CA PRO A 200 5.33 -23.04 26.57
C PRO A 200 5.05 -21.96 27.62
N VAL A 201 4.49 -22.38 28.73
CA VAL A 201 4.13 -21.52 29.87
C VAL A 201 5.42 -20.94 30.42
N LEU A 202 5.84 -19.79 29.92
CA LEU A 202 6.85 -18.98 30.55
C LEU A 202 6.25 -18.43 31.84
N ALA A 203 6.51 -19.18 32.92
CA ALA A 203 6.46 -18.78 34.33
C ALA A 203 5.33 -17.78 34.66
N PHE A 204 4.18 -18.29 35.07
CA PHE A 204 3.34 -17.57 35.99
C PHE A 204 4.17 -17.33 37.28
N LYS A 205 4.71 -16.14 37.44
CA LYS A 205 5.14 -15.63 38.73
C LYS A 205 3.88 -15.30 39.54
N THR A 206 3.22 -16.31 40.02
CA THR A 206 2.42 -16.25 41.25
C THR A 206 3.29 -16.88 42.31
N GLY A 207 3.39 -16.21 43.47
CA GLY A 207 4.18 -16.70 44.60
C GLY A 207 3.86 -18.14 44.92
N SER A 208 4.92 -18.88 45.20
CA SER A 208 4.96 -20.18 45.86
C SER A 208 4.03 -21.26 45.26
N PHE A 209 4.50 -21.93 44.20
CA PHE A 209 4.31 -23.39 44.11
C PHE A 209 5.34 -23.93 43.10
N GLU A 210 6.25 -24.75 43.61
CA GLU A 210 7.14 -25.59 42.84
C GLU A 210 6.33 -26.54 41.96
N LEU A 211 6.56 -26.48 40.66
CA LEU A 211 6.22 -27.55 39.76
C LEU A 211 7.48 -27.98 39.01
N GLN A 212 8.30 -28.75 39.71
CA GLN A 212 9.16 -29.75 39.12
C GLN A 212 8.28 -30.92 38.67
N ASN A 213 8.57 -31.40 37.46
CA ASN A 213 8.08 -32.64 36.87
C ASN A 213 6.65 -32.60 36.27
N LEU A 214 6.60 -32.34 34.95
CA LEU A 214 5.70 -33.02 34.05
C LEU A 214 6.22 -32.87 32.60
N LEU A 215 7.33 -33.55 32.32
CA LEU A 215 7.66 -34.04 30.98
C LEU A 215 7.09 -35.46 30.89
N PHE A 216 6.05 -35.61 30.11
CA PHE A 216 5.74 -36.79 29.27
C PHE A 216 4.71 -36.34 28.22
#